data_dae9ac72316b8cd0d18566d2f9f16775
#
_entry.id   dae9ac72316b8cd0d18566d2f9f16775
#
_cell.length_a   1.000
_cell.length_b   1.000
_cell.length_c   1.000
_cell.angle_alpha   90.00
_cell.angle_beta   90.00
_cell.angle_gamma   90.00
#
_symmetry.space_group_name_H-M   'P 1'
#
loop_
_entity.id
_entity.type
_entity.pdbx_description
1 polymer ?
#
loop_
_entity_poly.entity_id
_entity_poly.type
_entity_poly.pdbx_seq_one_letter_code
_entity_poly.pdbx_strand_id
1 'polypeptide(L)'
;EAGYTEVETPMLQAIAGGASARPFITHHNALDVDMYMRIATELYLKRLIVGGFEGVYEIGRNFRNEGMDRSHNPEFTCMELYVSYKLSGIKYIRNKWILQEIG
;
A
#
# COMPACT_ATOMS: atom_id res chain seq x y z
N GLU A 1 -6.80 13.52 13.38
CA GLU A 1 -6.00 14.60 13.78
C GLU A 1 -5.52 15.35 12.60
N ALA A 2 -5.15 16.53 12.68
CA ALA A 2 -4.42 17.36 11.73
C ALA A 2 -4.73 17.07 10.25
N GLY A 3 -5.95 16.65 9.92
CA GLY A 3 -6.31 16.42 8.53
C GLY A 3 -5.89 15.07 7.95
N TYR A 4 -5.38 14.17 8.77
CA TYR A 4 -5.02 12.84 8.29
C TYR A 4 -6.17 11.88 8.52
N THR A 5 -6.43 11.05 7.52
CA THR A 5 -7.50 10.07 7.59
C THR A 5 -6.92 8.68 7.50
N GLU A 6 -7.29 7.83 8.42
CA GLU A 6 -6.91 6.43 8.35
C GLU A 6 -7.83 5.71 7.37
N VAL A 7 -7.23 4.93 6.49
CA VAL A 7 -7.97 4.23 5.45
C VAL A 7 -7.54 2.77 5.40
N GLU A 8 -8.37 1.97 4.77
CA GLU A 8 -8.05 0.58 4.46
C GLU A 8 -8.26 0.39 2.97
N THR A 9 -7.24 -0.09 2.30
CA THR A 9 -7.31 -0.35 0.88
C THR A 9 -7.23 -1.85 0.64
N PRO A 10 -7.65 -2.32 -0.54
CA PRO A 10 -7.75 -3.76 -0.76
C PRO A 10 -6.41 -4.49 -0.63
N MET A 11 -6.45 -5.65 0.00
CA MET A 11 -5.29 -6.53 0.05
C MET A 11 -5.20 -7.42 -1.17
N LEU A 12 -6.32 -7.75 -1.79
CA LEU A 12 -6.35 -8.54 -3.02
C LEU A 12 -6.49 -7.59 -4.18
N GLN A 13 -5.65 -7.79 -5.18
CA GLN A 13 -5.59 -6.89 -6.32
C GLN A 13 -5.66 -7.69 -7.60
N ALA A 14 -6.29 -7.11 -8.61
CA ALA A 14 -6.43 -7.78 -9.90
C ALA A 14 -5.13 -7.74 -10.70
N ILE A 15 -4.26 -6.80 -10.41
CA ILE A 15 -3.02 -6.60 -11.14
C ILE A 15 -1.89 -6.49 -10.14
N ALA A 16 -0.81 -7.24 -10.36
CA ALA A 16 0.37 -7.10 -9.54
C ALA A 16 1.01 -5.74 -9.81
N GLY A 17 1.38 -5.04 -8.76
CA GLY A 17 1.98 -3.75 -8.97
C GLY A 17 2.43 -3.10 -7.69
N GLY A 18 3.00 -1.92 -7.82
CA GLY A 18 3.36 -1.07 -6.70
C GLY A 18 4.79 -1.18 -6.26
N ALA A 19 5.48 -2.26 -6.52
CA ALA A 19 6.88 -2.42 -6.15
C ALA A 19 7.48 -3.50 -7.01
N SER A 20 8.80 -3.56 -7.04
CA SER A 20 9.50 -4.53 -7.85
C SER A 20 9.74 -5.83 -7.08
N ALA A 21 8.79 -6.24 -6.28
CA ALA A 21 8.85 -7.48 -5.53
C ALA A 21 7.99 -8.53 -6.20
N ARG A 22 8.17 -9.77 -5.80
CA ARG A 22 7.36 -10.86 -6.33
C ARG A 22 6.08 -10.96 -5.52
N PRO A 23 4.92 -11.03 -6.19
CA PRO A 23 3.66 -11.15 -5.49
C PRO A 23 3.34 -12.59 -5.13
N PHE A 24 2.52 -12.76 -4.10
CA PHE A 24 1.80 -14.00 -3.91
C PHE A 24 0.58 -13.97 -4.83
N ILE A 25 0.32 -15.09 -5.47
CA ILE A 25 -0.78 -15.20 -6.41
C ILE A 25 -1.79 -16.18 -5.85
N THR A 26 -3.05 -15.81 -5.89
CA THR A 26 -4.13 -16.69 -5.48
C THR A 26 -5.21 -16.68 -6.56
N HIS A 27 -6.21 -17.53 -6.42
CA HIS A 27 -7.23 -17.66 -7.45
C HIS A 27 -8.60 -17.34 -6.87
N HIS A 28 -9.30 -16.44 -7.51
CA HIS A 28 -10.68 -16.11 -7.12
C HIS A 28 -11.61 -17.05 -7.88
N ASN A 29 -12.15 -18.02 -7.17
CA ASN A 29 -12.88 -19.12 -7.81
C ASN A 29 -14.15 -18.65 -8.51
N ALA A 30 -14.90 -17.78 -7.87
CA ALA A 30 -16.16 -17.35 -8.45
C ALA A 30 -15.98 -16.56 -9.74
N LEU A 31 -14.94 -15.77 -9.82
CA LEU A 31 -14.63 -14.99 -11.02
C LEU A 31 -13.69 -15.71 -11.96
N ASP A 32 -13.08 -16.81 -11.49
CA ASP A 32 -12.14 -17.59 -12.29
C ASP A 32 -10.99 -16.71 -12.81
N VAL A 33 -10.43 -15.92 -11.93
CA VAL A 33 -9.28 -15.07 -12.27
C VAL A 33 -8.25 -15.14 -11.18
N ASP A 34 -7.00 -14.93 -11.55
CA ASP A 34 -5.94 -14.82 -10.57
C ASP A 34 -5.98 -13.47 -9.90
N MET A 35 -5.72 -13.47 -8.61
CA MET A 35 -5.62 -12.26 -7.82
C MET A 35 -4.25 -12.24 -7.16
N TYR A 36 -3.81 -11.06 -6.79
CA TYR A 36 -2.49 -10.86 -6.23
C TYR A 36 -2.61 -10.26 -4.85
N MET A 37 -1.86 -10.82 -3.89
CA MET A 37 -1.76 -10.20 -2.57
C MET A 37 -0.90 -8.95 -2.71
N ARG A 38 -1.34 -7.86 -2.13
CA ARG A 38 -0.67 -6.57 -2.33
C ARG A 38 0.76 -6.59 -1.80
N ILE A 39 1.63 -5.92 -2.53
CA ILE A 39 3.01 -5.75 -2.14
C ILE A 39 3.19 -4.47 -1.34
N ALA A 40 2.42 -3.47 -1.66
CA ALA A 40 2.48 -2.15 -1.03
C ALA A 40 1.14 -1.45 -1.20
N THR A 41 0.93 -0.43 -0.39
CA THR A 41 -0.31 0.36 -0.44
C THR A 41 -0.16 1.61 -1.29
N GLU A 42 1.00 1.82 -1.88
CA GLU A 42 1.38 3.10 -2.47
C GLU A 42 0.38 3.60 -3.49
N LEU A 43 -0.01 2.76 -4.44
CA LEU A 43 -0.85 3.23 -5.53
C LEU A 43 -2.23 3.69 -5.06
N TYR A 44 -2.83 2.94 -4.16
CA TYR A 44 -4.15 3.31 -3.67
C TYR A 44 -4.09 4.57 -2.82
N LEU A 45 -3.06 4.72 -1.99
CA LEU A 45 -2.95 5.90 -1.17
C LEU A 45 -2.71 7.14 -2.02
N LYS A 46 -1.90 7.01 -3.06
CA LYS A 46 -1.71 8.13 -3.97
C LYS A 46 -2.99 8.50 -4.70
N ARG A 47 -3.80 7.52 -5.06
CA ARG A 47 -5.09 7.80 -5.70
C ARG A 47 -6.02 8.58 -4.79
N LEU A 48 -6.00 8.26 -3.49
CA LEU A 48 -6.84 9.00 -2.55
C LEU A 48 -6.38 10.45 -2.44
N ILE A 49 -5.08 10.68 -2.44
CA ILE A 49 -4.57 12.06 -2.41
C ILE A 49 -4.99 12.81 -3.67
N VAL A 50 -4.84 12.19 -4.83
CA VAL A 50 -5.25 12.82 -6.08
C VAL A 50 -6.76 13.07 -6.06
N GLY A 51 -7.52 12.19 -5.43
CA GLY A 51 -8.97 12.34 -5.34
C GLY A 51 -9.46 13.39 -4.37
N GLY A 52 -8.58 14.02 -3.60
CA GLY A 52 -8.98 15.13 -2.76
C GLY A 52 -8.62 15.03 -1.29
N PHE A 53 -8.16 13.91 -0.81
CA PHE A 53 -7.75 13.80 0.59
C PHE A 53 -6.50 14.62 0.84
N GLU A 54 -6.45 15.27 1.97
CA GLU A 54 -5.28 16.05 2.32
C GLU A 54 -4.17 15.21 2.92
N GLY A 55 -4.54 14.16 3.62
CA GLY A 55 -3.58 13.24 4.17
C GLY A 55 -4.25 11.92 4.45
N VAL A 56 -3.57 10.84 4.12
CA VAL A 56 -4.08 9.50 4.36
C VAL A 56 -2.97 8.64 4.91
N TYR A 57 -3.35 7.69 5.74
CA TYR A 57 -2.39 6.70 6.20
C TYR A 57 -3.10 5.37 6.35
N GLU A 58 -2.30 4.34 6.24
CA GLU A 58 -2.81 2.99 6.40
C GLU A 58 -1.79 2.17 7.18
N ILE A 59 -2.28 1.44 8.17
CA ILE A 59 -1.49 0.46 8.89
C ILE A 59 -2.06 -0.89 8.52
N GLY A 60 -1.25 -1.71 7.88
CA GLY A 60 -1.76 -2.98 7.41
C GLY A 60 -0.65 -3.89 6.95
N ARG A 61 -1.06 -5.03 6.43
CA ARG A 61 -0.13 -6.07 6.03
C ARG A 61 0.13 -6.02 4.55
N ASN A 62 1.38 -6.20 4.19
CA ASN A 62 1.80 -6.38 2.82
C ASN A 62 2.49 -7.72 2.70
N PHE A 63 2.59 -8.20 1.48
CA PHE A 63 3.03 -9.56 1.22
C PHE A 63 4.03 -9.56 0.07
N ARG A 64 5.16 -10.22 0.28
CA ARG A 64 6.17 -10.35 -0.77
C ARG A 64 6.65 -11.77 -0.81
N ASN A 65 6.57 -12.37 -1.98
CA ASN A 65 6.92 -13.77 -2.18
C ASN A 65 8.39 -13.87 -2.53
N GLU A 66 9.23 -13.68 -1.51
CA GLU A 66 10.67 -13.70 -1.67
C GLU A 66 11.27 -14.55 -0.56
N GLY A 67 12.56 -14.77 -0.66
CA GLY A 67 13.21 -15.59 0.33
C GLY A 67 13.11 -15.02 1.72
N MET A 68 13.10 -15.89 2.70
CA MET A 68 13.04 -15.49 4.10
C MET A 68 14.42 -15.38 4.69
N ASP A 69 14.63 -14.35 5.49
CA ASP A 69 15.82 -14.22 6.31
C ASP A 69 15.46 -13.35 7.52
N ARG A 70 16.46 -12.88 8.23
CA ARG A 70 16.19 -12.13 9.46
C ARG A 70 15.48 -10.82 9.25
N SER A 71 15.64 -10.24 8.07
CA SER A 71 15.10 -8.91 7.80
C SER A 71 13.98 -8.94 6.78
N HIS A 72 13.57 -10.11 6.30
CA HIS A 72 12.55 -10.20 5.25
C HIS A 72 11.53 -11.27 5.59
N ASN A 73 10.36 -10.83 6.01
CA ASN A 73 9.21 -11.71 6.19
C ASN A 73 8.32 -11.62 4.96
N PRO A 74 7.74 -12.75 4.53
CA PRO A 74 6.81 -12.68 3.40
C PRO A 74 5.53 -11.92 3.73
N GLU A 75 5.21 -11.83 4.99
CA GLU A 75 4.05 -11.08 5.46
C GLU A 75 4.52 -10.14 6.55
N PHE A 76 4.22 -8.85 6.40
CA PHE A 76 4.70 -7.88 7.38
C PHE A 76 3.72 -6.74 7.50
N THR A 77 3.70 -6.12 8.67
CA THR A 77 2.89 -4.95 8.93
C THR A 77 3.70 -3.70 8.67
N CYS A 78 3.11 -2.76 7.96
CA CYS A 78 3.76 -1.49 7.78
C CYS A 78 2.73 -0.37 7.80
N MET A 79 3.23 0.84 8.04
CA MET A 79 2.43 2.04 8.00
C MET A 79 2.98 2.92 6.90
N GLU A 80 2.09 3.42 6.06
CA GLU A 80 2.46 4.40 5.05
C GLU A 80 1.58 5.62 5.21
N LEU A 81 2.20 6.77 5.07
CA LEU A 81 1.55 8.06 5.24
C LEU A 81 1.81 8.91 4.01
N TYR A 82 0.76 9.45 3.43
CA TYR A 82 0.87 10.34 2.28
C TYR A 82 0.16 11.63 2.58
N VAL A 83 0.81 12.73 2.25
CA VAL A 83 0.30 14.07 2.50
C VAL A 83 0.34 14.86 1.21
N SER A 84 -0.71 15.62 0.98
CA SER A 84 -0.82 16.47 -0.18
C SER A 84 -0.44 17.89 0.20
N TYR A 85 0.41 18.50 -0.60
CA TYR A 85 0.74 19.91 -0.46
C TYR A 85 0.28 20.65 -1.69
N LYS A 86 -0.29 21.82 -1.48
CA LYS A 86 -0.67 22.68 -2.58
C LYS A 86 0.24 23.88 -2.59
N LEU A 87 0.92 24.08 -3.69
CA LEU A 87 1.81 25.20 -3.83
C LEU A 87 1.65 25.72 -5.26
N SER A 88 1.19 26.96 -5.40
CA SER A 88 0.97 27.58 -6.72
C SER A 88 0.05 26.73 -7.60
N GLY A 89 -0.97 26.13 -6.99
CA GLY A 89 -1.92 25.33 -7.75
C GLY A 89 -1.44 23.92 -8.07
N ILE A 90 -0.22 23.59 -7.70
CA ILE A 90 0.33 22.26 -7.95
C ILE A 90 0.19 21.43 -6.70
N LYS A 91 -0.21 20.17 -6.90
CA LYS A 91 -0.39 19.25 -5.80
C LYS A 91 0.81 18.33 -5.70
N TYR A 92 1.45 18.35 -4.56
CA TYR A 92 2.57 17.47 -4.28
C TYR A 92 2.13 16.35 -3.37
N ILE A 93 2.66 15.16 -3.59
CA ILE A 93 2.41 14.01 -2.75
C ILE A 93 3.72 13.63 -2.10
N ARG A 94 3.68 13.50 -0.78
CA ARG A 94 4.87 13.13 -0.05
C ARG A 94 4.62 11.86 0.73
N ASN A 95 5.45 10.89 0.47
CA ASN A 95 5.43 9.63 1.19
C ASN A 95 6.36 9.75 2.38
N LYS A 96 5.90 9.31 3.54
CA LYS A 96 6.73 9.53 4.66
C LYS A 96 7.18 8.37 5.43
N TRP A 97 6.42 7.41 5.65
CA TRP A 97 6.78 6.51 6.70
C TRP A 97 6.47 5.09 6.34
N ILE A 98 7.42 4.24 6.53
CA ILE A 98 7.19 2.82 6.52
C ILE A 98 7.64 2.30 7.85
N LEU A 99 6.71 1.80 8.64
CA LEU A 99 7.01 1.20 9.91
C LEU A 99 6.87 -0.29 9.74
N GLN A 100 7.97 -0.98 9.72
CA GLN A 100 7.95 -2.41 9.49
C GLN A 100 7.99 -3.14 10.81
N GLU A 101 7.07 -4.05 10.95
CA GLU A 101 6.97 -4.87 12.13
C GLU A 101 7.55 -6.23 11.84
N ILE A 102 8.33 -6.74 12.77
CA ILE A 102 8.88 -8.08 12.66
C ILE A 102 7.97 -9.00 13.46
N GLY A 103 7.22 -9.77 12.75
CA GLY A 103 6.24 -10.63 13.37
C GLY A 103 6.71 -12.02 13.68
#